data_e9dfe0ca4fd65a2c9228c16de443d20e
#
_entry.id   e9dfe0ca4fd65a2c9228c16de443d20e
#
_cell.length_a   1.000
_cell.length_b   1.000
_cell.length_c   1.000
_cell.angle_alpha   90.00
_cell.angle_beta   90.00
_cell.angle_gamma   90.00
#
_symmetry.space_group_name_H-M   'P 1'
#
loop_
_entity.id
_entity.type
_entity.pdbx_description
1 polymer ?
#
loop_
_entity_poly.entity_id
_entity_poly.type
_entity_poly.pdbx_seq_one_letter_code
_entity_poly.pdbx_strand_id
1 'polypeptide(L)'
;NILQATHRAMNAALAQLDPPSAHALVDGRLVPTLATPQTAIIKGDAKSHSIAAASILAKVTRDRLMREYHEQWPEYGFAQHKGYGTAAHQAALEQHGPCPIHRRSFAPVRAVVRCVEPSRGQVRQV
;
A
#
# COMPACT_ATOMS: atom_id res chain seq x y z
N ASN A 1 6.41 1.42 -9.19
CA ASN A 1 5.81 2.72 -8.91
C ASN A 1 4.47 2.51 -8.20
N ILE A 2 4.32 3.09 -7.00
CA ILE A 2 3.11 2.94 -6.15
C ILE A 2 1.85 3.48 -6.83
N LEU A 3 1.96 4.57 -7.57
CA LEU A 3 0.83 5.18 -8.27
C LEU A 3 0.25 4.20 -9.31
N GLN A 4 1.09 3.57 -10.10
CA GLN A 4 0.65 2.57 -11.08
C GLN A 4 0.05 1.33 -10.42
N ALA A 5 0.61 0.88 -9.28
CA ALA A 5 0.04 -0.21 -8.51
C ALA A 5 -1.35 0.14 -7.99
N THR A 6 -1.54 1.36 -7.50
CA THR A 6 -2.85 1.87 -7.07
C THR A 6 -3.85 1.92 -8.23
N HIS A 7 -3.45 2.43 -9.41
CA HIS A 7 -4.31 2.46 -10.59
C HIS A 7 -4.72 1.05 -11.05
N ARG A 8 -3.80 0.08 -11.01
CA ARG A 8 -4.10 -1.32 -11.32
C ARG A 8 -5.09 -1.92 -10.31
N ALA A 9 -4.90 -1.64 -9.04
CA ALA A 9 -5.82 -2.10 -8.00
C ALA A 9 -7.23 -1.53 -8.16
N MET A 10 -7.35 -0.24 -8.50
CA MET A 10 -8.63 0.40 -8.79
C MET A 10 -9.35 -0.24 -9.98
N ASN A 11 -8.63 -0.48 -11.09
CA ASN A 11 -9.19 -1.16 -12.26
C ASN A 11 -9.64 -2.58 -11.92
N ALA A 12 -8.83 -3.34 -11.19
CA ALA A 12 -9.16 -4.70 -10.78
C ALA A 12 -10.38 -4.73 -9.84
N ALA A 13 -10.50 -3.77 -8.93
CA ALA A 13 -11.64 -3.66 -8.03
C ALA A 13 -12.94 -3.37 -8.79
N LEU A 14 -12.92 -2.42 -9.74
CA LEU A 14 -14.09 -2.12 -10.57
C LEU A 14 -14.50 -3.27 -11.48
N ALA A 15 -13.53 -4.00 -12.03
CA ALA A 15 -13.80 -5.14 -12.90
C ALA A 15 -14.45 -6.33 -12.18
N GLN A 16 -14.37 -6.39 -10.86
CA GLN A 16 -14.96 -7.45 -10.03
C GLN A 16 -16.36 -7.12 -9.52
N LEU A 17 -16.87 -5.92 -9.82
CA LEU A 17 -18.22 -5.54 -9.39
C LEU A 17 -19.29 -6.24 -10.23
N ASP A 18 -20.31 -6.77 -9.55
CA ASP A 18 -21.50 -7.35 -10.15
C ASP A 18 -22.76 -6.75 -9.47
N PRO A 19 -23.60 -6.00 -10.19
CA PRO A 19 -23.46 -5.62 -11.61
C PRO A 19 -22.27 -4.66 -11.87
N PRO A 20 -21.80 -4.57 -13.13
CA PRO A 20 -20.70 -3.66 -13.48
C PRO A 20 -21.03 -2.20 -13.18
N SER A 21 -20.05 -1.44 -12.74
CA SER A 21 -20.19 -0.02 -12.49
C SER A 21 -20.30 0.78 -13.79
N ALA A 22 -21.34 1.60 -13.91
CA ALA A 22 -21.51 2.52 -15.06
C ALA A 22 -20.61 3.77 -14.92
N HIS A 23 -20.28 4.18 -13.71
CA HIS A 23 -19.49 5.39 -13.42
C HIS A 23 -18.74 5.26 -12.10
N ALA A 24 -17.54 5.78 -12.04
CA ALA A 24 -16.68 5.79 -10.86
C ALA A 24 -16.48 7.20 -10.30
N LEU A 25 -16.65 7.36 -9.00
CA LEU A 25 -16.23 8.56 -8.28
C LEU A 25 -14.85 8.29 -7.69
N VAL A 26 -13.88 9.13 -8.01
CA VAL A 26 -12.49 8.97 -7.58
C VAL A 26 -12.10 10.09 -6.64
N ASP A 27 -11.61 9.74 -5.46
CA ASP A 27 -11.02 10.72 -4.54
C ASP A 27 -9.67 11.20 -5.08
N GLY A 28 -9.54 12.50 -5.23
CA GLY A 28 -8.33 13.13 -5.72
C GLY A 28 -8.36 13.44 -7.21
N ARG A 29 -7.47 12.85 -7.99
CA ARG A 29 -7.27 13.15 -9.41
C ARG A 29 -7.78 12.02 -10.30
N LEU A 30 -8.01 12.35 -11.59
CA LEU A 30 -8.33 11.37 -12.61
C LEU A 30 -7.28 10.24 -12.67
N VAL A 31 -7.76 9.03 -12.88
CA VAL A 31 -6.94 7.83 -13.10
C VAL A 31 -6.91 7.54 -14.60
N PRO A 32 -5.83 7.90 -15.31
CA PRO A 32 -5.79 7.83 -16.78
C PRO A 32 -6.04 6.45 -17.37
N THR A 33 -5.75 5.41 -16.59
CA THR A 33 -5.88 4.01 -17.00
C THR A 33 -7.22 3.38 -16.63
N LEU A 34 -8.15 4.13 -16.05
CA LEU A 34 -9.46 3.60 -15.65
C LEU A 34 -10.35 3.42 -16.87
N ALA A 35 -10.83 2.19 -17.08
CA ALA A 35 -11.71 1.87 -18.21
C ALA A 35 -13.15 2.40 -18.01
N THR A 36 -13.60 2.51 -16.75
CA THR A 36 -14.92 3.02 -16.40
C THR A 36 -14.94 4.55 -16.50
N PRO A 37 -16.01 5.17 -17.04
CA PRO A 37 -16.21 6.61 -16.95
C PRO A 37 -16.07 7.12 -15.52
N GLN A 38 -15.42 8.25 -15.31
CA GLN A 38 -15.07 8.70 -13.98
C GLN A 38 -15.26 10.19 -13.74
N THR A 39 -15.51 10.55 -12.49
CA THR A 39 -15.44 11.93 -11.98
C THR A 39 -14.46 11.97 -10.82
N ALA A 40 -13.41 12.77 -10.95
CA ALA A 40 -12.44 12.99 -9.88
C ALA A 40 -12.87 14.17 -8.99
N ILE A 41 -12.84 13.97 -7.69
CA ILE A 41 -13.23 14.97 -6.70
C ILE A 41 -12.10 15.13 -5.70
N ILE A 42 -11.42 16.26 -5.72
CA ILE A 42 -10.37 16.59 -4.75
C ILE A 42 -10.99 16.71 -3.35
N LYS A 43 -10.43 15.98 -2.38
CA LYS A 43 -11.01 15.78 -1.04
C LYS A 43 -12.43 15.22 -1.15
N GLY A 44 -12.59 14.18 -1.96
CA GLY A 44 -13.88 13.58 -2.27
C GLY A 44 -14.54 12.94 -1.05
N ASP A 45 -13.77 12.39 -0.13
CA ASP A 45 -14.22 11.86 1.15
C ASP A 45 -14.96 12.88 2.01
N ALA A 46 -14.58 14.16 1.94
CA ALA A 46 -15.26 15.26 2.62
C ALA A 46 -16.45 15.85 1.84
N LYS A 47 -16.61 15.50 0.56
CA LYS A 47 -17.61 16.14 -0.35
C LYS A 47 -18.67 15.17 -0.88
N SER A 48 -18.37 13.88 -0.88
CA SER A 48 -19.25 12.83 -1.41
C SER A 48 -19.47 11.74 -0.38
N HIS A 49 -20.71 11.49 -0.02
CA HIS A 49 -21.06 10.38 0.88
C HIS A 49 -20.64 9.01 0.33
N SER A 50 -20.72 8.81 -0.98
CA SER A 50 -20.29 7.56 -1.62
C SER A 50 -18.78 7.34 -1.49
N ILE A 51 -17.98 8.38 -1.69
CA ILE A 51 -16.52 8.31 -1.50
C ILE A 51 -16.20 8.13 -0.02
N ALA A 52 -16.85 8.85 0.88
CA ALA A 52 -16.65 8.70 2.32
C ALA A 52 -16.94 7.26 2.77
N ALA A 53 -18.06 6.68 2.35
CA ALA A 53 -18.41 5.29 2.65
C ALA A 53 -17.38 4.30 2.11
N ALA A 54 -16.93 4.47 0.86
CA ALA A 54 -15.91 3.64 0.25
C ALA A 54 -14.57 3.73 0.99
N SER A 55 -14.18 4.91 1.43
CA SER A 55 -12.94 5.13 2.18
C SER A 55 -12.96 4.44 3.55
N ILE A 56 -14.11 4.41 4.23
CA ILE A 56 -14.30 3.68 5.49
C ILE A 56 -14.15 2.18 5.26
N LEU A 57 -14.80 1.62 4.23
CA LEU A 57 -14.68 0.19 3.89
C LEU A 57 -13.23 -0.19 3.59
N ALA A 58 -12.54 0.61 2.81
CA ALA A 58 -11.13 0.39 2.47
C ALA A 58 -10.26 0.42 3.72
N LYS A 59 -10.45 1.41 4.60
CA LYS A 59 -9.70 1.54 5.85
C LYS A 59 -9.93 0.36 6.79
N VAL A 60 -11.18 -0.02 7.04
CA VAL A 60 -11.52 -1.12 7.94
C VAL A 60 -10.97 -2.45 7.42
N THR A 61 -11.08 -2.70 6.11
CA THR A 61 -10.51 -3.89 5.47
C THR A 61 -9.00 -3.93 5.62
N ARG A 62 -8.32 -2.82 5.37
CA ARG A 62 -6.86 -2.73 5.56
C ARG A 62 -6.48 -2.98 7.02
N ASP A 63 -7.15 -2.34 7.97
CA ASP A 63 -6.87 -2.49 9.40
C ASP A 63 -7.03 -3.94 9.86
N ARG A 64 -8.03 -4.67 9.31
CA ARG A 64 -8.22 -6.10 9.58
C ARG A 64 -7.06 -6.93 9.03
N LEU A 65 -6.69 -6.75 7.77
CA LEU A 65 -5.55 -7.43 7.16
C LEU A 65 -4.25 -7.18 7.92
N MET A 66 -4.02 -5.96 8.41
CA MET A 66 -2.83 -5.64 9.17
C MET A 66 -2.81 -6.29 10.56
N ARG A 67 -3.98 -6.59 11.16
CA ARG A 67 -4.06 -7.41 12.38
C ARG A 67 -3.73 -8.87 12.09
N GLU A 68 -4.27 -9.44 11.01
CA GLU A 68 -3.95 -10.82 10.56
C GLU A 68 -2.44 -10.96 10.26
N TYR A 69 -1.83 -9.97 9.65
CA TYR A 69 -0.38 -9.94 9.43
C TYR A 69 0.41 -9.78 10.74
N HIS A 70 -0.14 -9.09 11.73
CA HIS A 70 0.49 -9.00 13.04
C HIS A 70 0.55 -10.37 13.75
N GLU A 71 -0.45 -11.22 13.55
CA GLU A 71 -0.44 -12.59 14.09
C GLU A 71 0.67 -13.45 13.45
N GLN A 72 0.98 -13.21 12.16
CA GLN A 72 2.03 -13.92 11.44
C GLN A 72 3.44 -13.36 11.71
N TRP A 73 3.54 -12.04 11.91
CA TRP A 73 4.80 -11.32 12.16
C TRP A 73 4.64 -10.31 13.29
N PRO A 74 4.50 -10.80 14.54
CA PRO A 74 4.23 -9.94 15.71
C PRO A 74 5.35 -8.93 16.01
N GLU A 75 6.59 -9.25 15.64
CA GLU A 75 7.78 -8.43 15.86
C GLU A 75 7.71 -7.05 15.20
N TYR A 76 6.92 -6.88 14.13
CA TYR A 76 6.79 -5.58 13.45
C TYR A 76 5.74 -4.65 14.06
N GLY A 77 4.79 -5.14 14.85
CA GLY A 77 3.76 -4.31 15.46
C GLY A 77 2.68 -3.81 14.49
N PHE A 78 2.37 -4.54 13.43
CA PHE A 78 1.39 -4.15 12.41
C PHE A 78 0.00 -3.85 12.95
N ALA A 79 -0.41 -4.47 14.06
CA ALA A 79 -1.69 -4.17 14.70
C ALA A 79 -1.78 -2.74 15.26
N GLN A 80 -0.65 -2.11 15.56
CA GLN A 80 -0.59 -0.74 16.08
C GLN A 80 -0.52 0.29 14.96
N HIS A 81 0.51 0.24 14.14
CA HIS A 81 0.80 1.28 13.14
C HIS A 81 0.28 0.97 11.73
N LYS A 82 -0.38 -0.18 11.51
CA LYS A 82 -1.00 -0.57 10.22
C LYS A 82 -0.06 -0.50 9.00
N GLY A 83 1.24 -0.71 9.23
CA GLY A 83 2.26 -0.63 8.19
C GLY A 83 2.73 0.79 7.82
N TYR A 84 2.28 1.80 8.54
CA TYR A 84 2.81 3.16 8.36
C TYR A 84 4.24 3.27 8.90
N GLY A 85 5.03 4.20 8.34
CA GLY A 85 6.45 4.39 8.66
C GLY A 85 6.69 5.11 9.99
N THR A 86 6.12 4.60 11.08
CA THR A 86 6.37 5.08 12.43
C THR A 86 7.77 4.72 12.90
N ALA A 87 8.29 5.40 13.92
CA ALA A 87 9.59 5.08 14.52
C ALA A 87 9.67 3.61 14.98
N ALA A 88 8.59 3.08 15.58
CA ALA A 88 8.52 1.69 15.99
C ALA A 88 8.62 0.71 14.81
N HIS A 89 7.96 1.00 13.69
CA HIS A 89 8.05 0.18 12.47
C HIS A 89 9.44 0.24 11.84
N GLN A 90 10.08 1.41 11.84
CA GLN A 90 11.44 1.55 11.34
C GLN A 90 12.44 0.79 12.20
N ALA A 91 12.35 0.88 13.52
CA ALA A 91 13.18 0.12 14.45
C ALA A 91 13.02 -1.40 14.27
N ALA A 92 11.78 -1.89 14.09
CA ALA A 92 11.52 -3.29 13.82
C ALA A 92 12.13 -3.75 12.49
N LEU A 93 12.06 -2.92 11.44
CA LEU A 93 12.70 -3.18 10.15
C LEU A 93 14.24 -3.25 10.27
N GLU A 94 14.86 -2.37 11.05
CA GLU A 94 16.31 -2.38 11.28
C GLU A 94 16.73 -3.64 12.04
N GLN A 95 15.93 -4.07 13.01
CA GLN A 95 16.24 -5.23 13.86
C GLN A 95 16.00 -6.57 13.16
N HIS A 96 14.89 -6.72 12.44
CA HIS A 96 14.42 -8.01 11.89
C HIS A 96 14.55 -8.10 10.36
N GLY A 97 14.90 -7.01 9.69
CA GLY A 97 14.87 -6.94 8.22
C GLY A 97 13.43 -6.90 7.68
N PRO A 98 13.22 -6.90 6.36
CA PRO A 98 11.89 -6.89 5.77
C PRO A 98 11.29 -8.29 5.67
N CYS A 99 10.03 -8.48 6.08
CA CYS A 99 9.26 -9.69 5.82
C CYS A 99 8.61 -9.67 4.41
N PRO A 100 8.00 -10.78 3.92
CA PRO A 100 7.50 -10.91 2.56
C PRO A 100 6.46 -9.86 2.14
N ILE A 101 5.69 -9.32 3.07
CA ILE A 101 4.67 -8.29 2.77
C ILE A 101 5.24 -6.87 2.66
N HIS A 102 6.50 -6.67 3.00
CA HIS A 102 7.13 -5.36 2.89
C HIS A 102 7.40 -5.00 1.43
N ARG A 103 6.92 -3.82 1.03
CA ARG A 103 7.19 -3.28 -0.29
C ARG A 103 8.65 -2.83 -0.40
N ARG A 104 9.47 -3.52 -1.18
CA ARG A 104 10.91 -3.23 -1.34
C ARG A 104 11.21 -1.83 -1.89
N SER A 105 10.28 -1.20 -2.63
CA SER A 105 10.41 0.16 -3.13
C SER A 105 10.11 1.25 -2.09
N PHE A 106 9.57 0.88 -0.93
CA PHE A 106 9.34 1.82 0.17
C PHE A 106 10.67 2.25 0.78
N ALA A 107 10.88 3.57 0.96
CA ALA A 107 12.18 4.11 1.32
C ALA A 107 12.81 3.50 2.59
N PRO A 108 12.08 3.33 3.71
CA PRO A 108 12.63 2.66 4.90
C PRO A 108 13.06 1.21 4.64
N VAL A 109 12.25 0.43 3.91
CA VAL A 109 12.56 -0.96 3.55
C VAL A 109 13.79 -1.02 2.65
N ARG A 110 13.86 -0.13 1.66
CA ARG A 110 15.00 -0.07 0.74
C ARG A 110 16.30 0.29 1.44
N ALA A 111 16.26 1.14 2.45
CA ALA A 111 17.43 1.50 3.25
C ALA A 111 18.00 0.28 3.98
N VAL A 112 17.13 -0.51 4.64
CA VAL A 112 17.53 -1.72 5.37
C VAL A 112 18.06 -2.80 4.41
N VAL A 113 17.41 -3.03 3.28
CA VAL A 113 17.86 -4.01 2.27
C VAL A 113 19.24 -3.67 1.74
N ARG A 114 19.55 -2.39 1.51
CA ARG A 114 20.89 -1.96 1.06
C ARG A 114 21.98 -2.16 2.11
N CYS A 115 21.64 -2.10 3.38
CA CYS A 115 22.58 -2.35 4.47
C CYS A 115 22.88 -3.84 4.65
N VAL A 116 21.98 -4.73 4.24
CA VAL A 116 22.10 -6.19 4.41
C VAL A 116 22.77 -6.86 3.20
N GLU A 117 22.76 -6.24 2.01
CA GLU A 117 23.54 -6.72 0.86
C GLU A 117 24.99 -6.22 0.99
N PRO A 118 25.96 -7.05 1.41
CA PRO A 118 27.37 -6.68 1.30
C PRO A 118 27.69 -6.51 -0.19
N SER A 119 28.35 -5.42 -0.52
CA SER A 119 28.87 -5.10 -1.83
C SER A 119 29.48 -6.33 -2.51
N ARG A 120 28.71 -6.97 -3.41
CA ARG A 120 29.27 -7.91 -4.38
C ARG A 120 30.08 -7.09 -5.38
N GLY A 121 31.38 -7.00 -5.14
CA GLY A 121 32.23 -6.37 -6.10
C GLY A 121 33.63 -6.06 -5.60
N GLN A 122 34.45 -7.08 -5.37
CA GLN A 122 35.84 -7.06 -5.74
C GLN A 122 36.43 -8.48 -5.59
N VAL A 123 36.15 -9.31 -6.59
CA VAL A 123 37.08 -10.42 -6.86
C VAL A 123 38.30 -9.76 -7.48
N ARG A 124 39.38 -9.57 -6.69
CA ARG A 124 40.70 -9.33 -7.22
C ARG A 124 41.12 -10.63 -7.92
N GLN A 125 41.25 -10.56 -9.23
CA GLN A 125 42.01 -11.56 -9.96
C GLN A 125 43.48 -11.36 -9.58
N VAL A 126 44.07 -12.42 -9.08
CA VAL A 126 45.51 -12.63 -9.02
C VAL A 126 45.90 -13.45 -10.24
#